data_a782986a14d1c8af07ad194bcf783ef9
#
_entry.id   a782986a14d1c8af07ad194bcf783ef9
#
_cell.length_a   1.000
_cell.length_b   1.000
_cell.length_c   1.000
_cell.angle_alpha   90.00
_cell.angle_beta   90.00
_cell.angle_gamma   90.00
#
_symmetry.space_group_name_H-M   'P 1'
#
loop_
_entity.id
_entity.type
_entity.pdbx_description
1 polymer ?
#
loop_
_entity_poly.entity_id
_entity_poly.type
_entity_poly.pdbx_seq_one_letter_code
_entity_poly.pdbx_strand_id
1 'polypeptide(L)'
;MQDFKQKMRTLKKPAVFLAIFLCLILILSAFFVNMAKKHPEFVQSRNRPWLNIQNEKKNSIDVLVLGDSESYTTFSPLEIWKQNGIASFVCGQTGQEVEETYYMLRRALRTQEPKVVVFETNSMFQPQNAAEGFSKTIAQTVNYYFPVFLLPSMWQNWLMGPEKQQVY
;
A
#
# COMPACT_ATOMS: atom_id res chain seq x y z
N MET A 1 37.17 -25.83 15.09
CA MET A 1 35.78 -26.23 15.45
C MET A 1 35.18 -25.43 16.64
N GLN A 2 35.99 -25.10 17.65
CA GLN A 2 35.53 -24.28 18.78
C GLN A 2 35.24 -22.81 18.39
N ASP A 3 36.07 -22.21 17.54
CA ASP A 3 35.92 -20.84 17.07
C ASP A 3 34.61 -20.63 16.26
N PHE A 4 34.23 -21.61 15.44
CA PHE A 4 32.95 -21.61 14.69
C PHE A 4 31.72 -21.68 15.63
N LYS A 5 31.78 -22.47 16.70
CA LYS A 5 30.70 -22.56 17.69
C LYS A 5 30.55 -21.28 18.49
N GLN A 6 31.67 -20.60 18.79
CA GLN A 6 31.69 -19.33 19.49
C GLN A 6 31.09 -18.21 18.61
N LYS A 7 31.48 -18.16 17.33
CA LYS A 7 30.95 -17.21 16.35
C LYS A 7 29.44 -17.40 16.11
N MET A 8 28.96 -18.65 16.07
CA MET A 8 27.54 -18.96 15.99
C MET A 8 26.76 -18.54 17.25
N ARG A 9 27.36 -18.63 18.44
CA ARG A 9 26.73 -18.17 19.70
C ARG A 9 26.57 -16.65 19.73
N THR A 10 27.54 -15.92 19.19
CA THR A 10 27.53 -14.45 19.15
C THR A 10 26.48 -13.94 18.16
N LEU A 11 26.24 -14.66 17.06
CA LEU A 11 25.22 -14.32 16.05
C LEU A 11 23.78 -14.62 16.49
N LYS A 12 23.58 -15.53 17.45
CA LYS A 12 22.22 -15.87 17.93
C LYS A 12 21.48 -14.71 18.57
N LYS A 13 22.18 -13.89 19.39
CA LYS A 13 21.56 -12.76 20.08
C LYS A 13 21.02 -11.69 19.12
N PRO A 14 21.81 -11.17 18.16
CA PRO A 14 21.30 -10.21 17.18
C PRO A 14 20.23 -10.82 16.25
N ALA A 15 20.33 -12.11 15.88
CA ALA A 15 19.31 -12.77 15.09
C ALA A 15 17.97 -12.89 15.82
N VAL A 16 18.00 -13.25 17.11
CA VAL A 16 16.79 -13.29 17.95
C VAL A 16 16.19 -11.89 18.12
N PHE A 17 17.04 -10.89 18.36
CA PHE A 17 16.59 -9.49 18.45
C PHE A 17 15.91 -9.05 17.15
N LEU A 18 16.51 -9.32 15.99
CA LEU A 18 15.95 -8.98 14.69
C LEU A 18 14.62 -9.71 14.45
N ALA A 19 14.53 -10.99 14.81
CA ALA A 19 13.29 -11.76 14.68
C ALA A 19 12.16 -11.17 15.53
N ILE A 20 12.45 -10.82 16.80
CA ILE A 20 11.47 -10.18 17.69
C ILE A 20 11.05 -8.83 17.12
N PHE A 21 11.98 -8.03 16.65
CA PHE A 21 11.71 -6.72 16.06
C PHE A 21 10.82 -6.83 14.82
N LEU A 22 11.10 -7.78 13.91
CA LEU A 22 10.27 -8.04 12.74
C LEU A 22 8.86 -8.52 13.12
N CYS A 23 8.75 -9.43 14.08
CA CYS A 23 7.45 -9.86 14.60
C CYS A 23 6.64 -8.68 15.16
N LEU A 24 7.29 -7.78 15.88
CA LEU A 24 6.64 -6.59 16.46
C LEU A 24 6.11 -5.65 15.37
N ILE A 25 6.90 -5.39 14.32
CA ILE A 25 6.46 -4.58 13.17
C ILE A 25 5.28 -5.24 12.44
N LEU A 26 5.29 -6.57 12.28
CA LEU A 26 4.18 -7.29 11.65
C LEU A 26 2.90 -7.19 12.50
N ILE A 27 3.00 -7.34 13.81
CA ILE A 27 1.87 -7.20 14.73
C ILE A 27 1.31 -5.76 14.68
N LEU A 28 2.18 -4.76 14.73
CA LEU A 28 1.79 -3.36 14.61
C LEU A 28 1.13 -3.07 13.24
N SER A 29 1.69 -3.62 12.16
CA SER A 29 1.09 -3.48 10.84
C SER A 29 -0.31 -4.07 10.77
N ALA A 30 -0.52 -5.28 11.30
CA ALA A 30 -1.83 -5.90 11.35
C ALA A 30 -2.82 -5.10 12.23
N PHE A 31 -2.35 -4.60 13.36
CA PHE A 31 -3.14 -3.77 14.26
C PHE A 31 -3.61 -2.48 13.57
N PHE A 32 -2.70 -1.71 12.97
CA PHE A 32 -3.05 -0.44 12.31
C PHE A 32 -3.87 -0.63 11.04
N VAL A 33 -3.65 -1.69 10.27
CA VAL A 33 -4.53 -2.02 9.14
C VAL A 33 -5.95 -2.33 9.60
N ASN A 34 -6.09 -3.09 10.69
CA ASN A 34 -7.41 -3.40 11.24
C ASN A 34 -8.11 -2.15 11.80
N MET A 35 -7.34 -1.27 12.44
CA MET A 35 -7.82 0.02 12.92
C MET A 35 -8.24 0.93 11.76
N ALA A 36 -7.44 0.99 10.67
CA ALA A 36 -7.76 1.75 9.46
C ALA A 36 -9.06 1.28 8.79
N LYS A 37 -9.34 -0.02 8.81
CA LYS A 37 -10.62 -0.56 8.31
C LYS A 37 -11.83 -0.11 9.13
N LYS A 38 -11.65 0.06 10.44
CA LYS A 38 -12.72 0.54 11.34
C LYS A 38 -12.89 2.05 11.31
N HIS A 39 -11.81 2.77 11.06
CA HIS A 39 -11.72 4.22 11.09
C HIS A 39 -11.08 4.78 9.81
N PRO A 40 -11.73 4.59 8.62
CA PRO A 40 -11.18 5.03 7.34
C PRO A 40 -11.05 6.55 7.23
N GLU A 41 -11.76 7.31 8.07
CA GLU A 41 -11.67 8.78 8.17
C GLU A 41 -10.27 9.25 8.56
N PHE A 42 -9.51 8.46 9.33
CA PHE A 42 -8.14 8.79 9.73
C PHE A 42 -7.09 8.39 8.70
N VAL A 43 -7.47 7.67 7.65
CA VAL A 43 -6.55 7.33 6.55
C VAL A 43 -6.45 8.52 5.61
N GLN A 44 -5.23 8.94 5.32
CA GLN A 44 -4.98 10.00 4.33
C GLN A 44 -5.67 9.67 3.01
N SER A 45 -6.27 10.66 2.37
CA SER A 45 -7.03 10.50 1.11
C SER A 45 -6.23 9.76 0.04
N ARG A 46 -4.93 10.03 -0.05
CA ARG A 46 -4.00 9.36 -0.96
C ARG A 46 -3.96 7.85 -0.77
N ASN A 47 -4.07 7.36 0.46
CA ASN A 47 -3.95 5.93 0.78
C ASN A 47 -5.31 5.21 0.86
N ARG A 48 -6.43 5.90 0.67
CA ARG A 48 -7.77 5.30 0.68
C ARG A 48 -7.99 4.22 -0.39
N PRO A 49 -7.56 4.39 -1.67
CA PRO A 49 -7.71 3.34 -2.66
C PRO A 49 -7.01 2.04 -2.26
N TRP A 50 -5.84 2.14 -1.62
CA TRP A 50 -5.10 0.99 -1.07
C TRP A 50 -5.90 0.23 0.00
N LEU A 51 -6.65 0.95 0.86
CA LEU A 51 -7.49 0.34 1.89
C LEU A 51 -8.78 -0.22 1.29
N ASN A 52 -9.44 0.57 0.44
CA ASN A 52 -10.76 0.28 -0.08
C ASN A 52 -10.77 -0.97 -0.98
N ILE A 53 -9.76 -1.15 -1.83
CA ILE A 53 -9.67 -2.35 -2.68
C ILE A 53 -9.66 -3.67 -1.87
N GLN A 54 -9.17 -3.63 -0.64
CA GLN A 54 -9.15 -4.80 0.25
C GLN A 54 -10.48 -5.05 0.95
N ASN A 55 -11.36 -4.04 0.97
CA ASN A 55 -12.70 -4.12 1.57
C ASN A 55 -13.75 -4.54 0.53
N GLU A 56 -13.40 -4.49 -0.76
CA GLU A 56 -14.30 -4.97 -1.82
C GLU A 56 -14.54 -6.48 -1.69
N LYS A 57 -15.74 -6.89 -2.10
CA LYS A 57 -16.08 -8.32 -2.15
C LYS A 57 -15.08 -9.04 -3.06
N LYS A 58 -14.63 -10.22 -2.61
CA LYS A 58 -13.66 -11.00 -3.37
C LYS A 58 -14.17 -11.29 -4.79
N ASN A 59 -13.30 -11.08 -5.78
CA ASN A 59 -13.55 -11.32 -7.21
C ASN A 59 -14.81 -10.61 -7.73
N SER A 60 -15.08 -9.39 -7.26
CA SER A 60 -16.24 -8.59 -7.68
C SER A 60 -15.88 -7.50 -8.69
N ILE A 61 -14.63 -7.33 -9.04
CA ILE A 61 -14.15 -6.28 -9.92
C ILE A 61 -13.77 -6.86 -11.27
N ASP A 62 -14.45 -6.38 -12.34
CA ASP A 62 -14.16 -6.78 -13.72
C ASP A 62 -13.02 -5.96 -14.33
N VAL A 63 -12.97 -4.67 -14.02
CA VAL A 63 -11.96 -3.72 -14.55
C VAL A 63 -11.26 -3.02 -13.42
N LEU A 64 -9.95 -3.16 -13.37
CA LEU A 64 -9.07 -2.45 -12.43
C LEU A 64 -8.32 -1.34 -13.16
N VAL A 65 -8.46 -0.10 -12.70
CA VAL A 65 -7.75 1.05 -13.25
C VAL A 65 -6.65 1.46 -12.29
N LEU A 66 -5.43 1.65 -12.78
CA LEU A 66 -4.24 1.99 -12.02
C LEU A 66 -3.58 3.22 -12.64
N GLY A 67 -3.02 4.09 -11.82
CA GLY A 67 -2.29 5.26 -12.30
C GLY A 67 -2.28 6.40 -11.31
N ASP A 68 -1.91 7.58 -11.77
CA ASP A 68 -1.87 8.78 -10.95
C ASP A 68 -3.23 9.51 -10.89
N SER A 69 -3.23 10.83 -10.70
CA SER A 69 -4.45 11.63 -10.62
C SER A 69 -5.30 11.59 -11.89
N GLU A 70 -4.72 11.35 -13.05
CA GLU A 70 -5.45 11.27 -14.32
C GLU A 70 -6.36 10.04 -14.34
N SER A 71 -5.97 8.95 -13.69
CA SER A 71 -6.78 7.73 -13.62
C SER A 71 -8.12 7.95 -12.94
N TYR A 72 -8.18 8.65 -11.81
CA TYR A 72 -9.45 8.88 -11.11
C TYR A 72 -10.23 10.11 -11.59
N THR A 73 -9.60 11.02 -12.34
CA THR A 73 -10.30 12.12 -12.99
C THR A 73 -10.94 11.73 -14.31
N THR A 74 -10.39 10.71 -14.98
CA THR A 74 -10.85 10.23 -16.28
C THR A 74 -11.89 9.12 -16.16
N PHE A 75 -11.69 8.18 -15.23
CA PHE A 75 -12.54 7.01 -15.08
C PHE A 75 -13.56 7.19 -13.96
N SER A 76 -14.85 7.04 -14.31
CA SER A 76 -15.97 7.03 -13.36
C SER A 76 -16.54 5.61 -13.24
N PRO A 77 -16.22 4.86 -12.17
CA PRO A 77 -16.76 3.51 -11.94
C PRO A 77 -18.29 3.47 -11.95
N LEU A 78 -18.93 4.51 -11.41
CA LEU A 78 -20.38 4.59 -11.34
C LEU A 78 -21.02 4.73 -12.75
N GLU A 79 -20.44 5.54 -13.62
CA GLU A 79 -20.95 5.70 -14.99
C GLU A 79 -20.71 4.44 -15.83
N ILE A 80 -19.55 3.80 -15.68
CA ILE A 80 -19.24 2.52 -16.33
C ILE A 80 -20.26 1.45 -15.92
N TRP A 81 -20.58 1.39 -14.63
CA TRP A 81 -21.61 0.47 -14.12
C TRP A 81 -23.00 0.78 -14.68
N LYS A 82 -23.43 2.04 -14.64
CA LYS A 82 -24.75 2.43 -15.12
C LYS A 82 -24.97 2.15 -16.62
N GLN A 83 -23.93 2.37 -17.42
CA GLN A 83 -24.04 2.24 -18.88
C GLN A 83 -23.82 0.80 -19.35
N ASN A 84 -22.97 0.04 -18.70
CA ASN A 84 -22.48 -1.24 -19.22
C ASN A 84 -22.67 -2.42 -18.24
N GLY A 85 -23.02 -2.17 -16.97
CA GLY A 85 -23.10 -3.20 -15.95
C GLY A 85 -21.73 -3.78 -15.56
N ILE A 86 -20.63 -3.08 -15.88
CA ILE A 86 -19.25 -3.53 -15.63
C ILE A 86 -18.79 -2.99 -14.29
N ALA A 87 -18.41 -3.87 -13.37
CA ALA A 87 -17.84 -3.50 -12.09
C ALA A 87 -16.39 -3.06 -12.28
N SER A 88 -16.10 -1.79 -12.00
CA SER A 88 -14.75 -1.25 -12.11
C SER A 88 -14.30 -0.60 -10.80
N PHE A 89 -13.00 -0.58 -10.58
CA PHE A 89 -12.39 0.06 -9.40
C PHE A 89 -11.15 0.84 -9.82
N VAL A 90 -11.01 2.08 -9.32
CA VAL A 90 -9.86 2.92 -9.58
C VAL A 90 -8.92 2.91 -8.38
N CYS A 91 -7.73 2.38 -8.58
CA CYS A 91 -6.62 2.38 -7.64
C CYS A 91 -5.62 3.51 -7.95
N GLY A 92 -6.14 4.70 -8.27
CA GLY A 92 -5.34 5.88 -8.56
C GLY A 92 -5.02 6.68 -7.29
N GLN A 93 -3.83 7.26 -7.26
CA GLN A 93 -3.37 8.14 -6.18
C GLN A 93 -2.71 9.39 -6.78
N THR A 94 -2.85 10.54 -6.13
CA THR A 94 -2.17 11.77 -6.58
C THR A 94 -0.66 11.54 -6.65
N GLY A 95 -0.06 11.81 -7.82
CA GLY A 95 1.36 11.62 -8.05
C GLY A 95 1.83 10.18 -7.83
N GLN A 96 0.99 9.20 -8.17
CA GLN A 96 1.36 7.79 -8.05
C GLN A 96 2.48 7.43 -9.01
N GLU A 97 3.54 6.87 -8.47
CA GLU A 97 4.70 6.43 -9.23
C GLU A 97 4.53 4.99 -9.75
N VAL A 98 5.35 4.60 -10.71
CA VAL A 98 5.28 3.26 -11.32
C VAL A 98 5.50 2.14 -10.30
N GLU A 99 6.39 2.35 -9.34
CA GLU A 99 6.67 1.41 -8.25
C GLU A 99 5.45 1.26 -7.33
N GLU A 100 4.78 2.37 -7.01
CA GLU A 100 3.53 2.32 -6.21
C GLU A 100 2.44 1.59 -6.97
N THR A 101 2.30 1.87 -8.27
CA THR A 101 1.31 1.20 -9.14
C THR A 101 1.53 -0.30 -9.19
N TYR A 102 2.78 -0.77 -9.28
CA TYR A 102 3.12 -2.18 -9.23
C TYR A 102 2.66 -2.84 -7.91
N TYR A 103 2.94 -2.21 -6.77
CA TYR A 103 2.53 -2.76 -5.48
C TYR A 103 1.02 -2.64 -5.22
N MET A 104 0.37 -1.62 -5.80
CA MET A 104 -1.08 -1.49 -5.78
C MET A 104 -1.74 -2.63 -6.56
N LEU A 105 -1.25 -2.93 -7.76
CA LEU A 105 -1.69 -4.08 -8.54
C LEU A 105 -1.51 -5.39 -7.76
N ARG A 106 -0.32 -5.64 -7.24
CA ARG A 106 -0.06 -6.84 -6.43
C ARG A 106 -1.00 -6.97 -5.24
N ARG A 107 -1.41 -5.87 -4.64
CA ARG A 107 -2.34 -5.87 -3.53
C ARG A 107 -3.76 -6.17 -3.98
N ALA A 108 -4.21 -5.54 -5.05
CA ALA A 108 -5.54 -5.81 -5.63
C ALA A 108 -5.69 -7.28 -6.00
N LEU A 109 -4.70 -7.87 -6.64
CA LEU A 109 -4.68 -9.28 -7.05
C LEU A 109 -4.67 -10.30 -5.88
N ARG A 110 -4.55 -9.85 -4.63
CA ARG A 110 -4.75 -10.74 -3.47
C ARG A 110 -6.21 -11.13 -3.25
N THR A 111 -7.13 -10.27 -3.65
CA THR A 111 -8.56 -10.43 -3.39
C THR A 111 -9.41 -10.34 -4.64
N GLN A 112 -8.86 -9.86 -5.75
CA GLN A 112 -9.56 -9.61 -6.99
C GLN A 112 -8.89 -10.35 -8.15
N GLU A 113 -9.70 -10.77 -9.11
CA GLU A 113 -9.27 -11.38 -10.39
C GLU A 113 -9.88 -10.58 -11.55
N PRO A 114 -9.43 -9.32 -11.78
CA PRO A 114 -9.99 -8.48 -12.82
C PRO A 114 -9.77 -9.08 -14.21
N LYS A 115 -10.78 -8.97 -15.08
CA LYS A 115 -10.70 -9.40 -16.50
C LYS A 115 -9.83 -8.46 -17.32
N VAL A 116 -9.82 -7.17 -16.92
CA VAL A 116 -9.06 -6.11 -17.59
C VAL A 116 -8.35 -5.26 -16.55
N VAL A 117 -7.08 -4.97 -16.81
CA VAL A 117 -6.32 -3.97 -16.05
C VAL A 117 -5.98 -2.83 -17.00
N VAL A 118 -6.43 -1.64 -16.67
CA VAL A 118 -6.10 -0.40 -17.39
C VAL A 118 -4.99 0.28 -16.61
N PHE A 119 -3.91 0.59 -17.30
CA PHE A 119 -2.75 1.24 -16.74
C PHE A 119 -2.59 2.63 -17.36
N GLU A 120 -2.73 3.67 -16.55
CA GLU A 120 -2.40 5.03 -16.94
C GLU A 120 -0.87 5.16 -16.93
N THR A 121 -0.29 5.67 -18.01
CA THR A 121 1.14 5.57 -18.28
C THR A 121 1.94 6.84 -17.99
N ASN A 122 1.30 7.93 -17.56
CA ASN A 122 1.99 9.21 -17.33
C ASN A 122 3.19 9.06 -16.38
N SER A 123 3.03 8.27 -15.33
CA SER A 123 4.11 8.01 -14.36
C SER A 123 5.33 7.27 -14.96
N MET A 124 5.15 6.55 -16.07
CA MET A 124 6.25 5.86 -16.77
C MET A 124 7.18 6.82 -17.53
N PHE A 125 6.67 7.99 -17.90
CA PHE A 125 7.43 8.99 -18.65
C PHE A 125 8.07 10.06 -17.75
N GLN A 126 7.91 9.95 -16.44
CA GLN A 126 8.56 10.86 -15.51
C GLN A 126 10.07 10.56 -15.48
N PRO A 127 10.92 11.59 -15.64
CA PRO A 127 12.36 11.40 -15.61
C PRO A 127 12.79 10.91 -14.21
N GLN A 128 13.53 9.81 -14.19
CA GLN A 128 13.99 9.19 -12.97
C GLN A 128 15.39 8.61 -13.17
N ASN A 129 16.30 8.89 -12.26
CA ASN A 129 17.61 8.24 -12.29
C ASN A 129 17.55 6.87 -11.57
N ALA A 130 18.51 5.98 -11.87
CA ALA A 130 18.53 4.62 -11.35
C ALA A 130 18.59 4.55 -9.81
N ALA A 131 19.26 5.49 -9.14
CA ALA A 131 19.36 5.52 -7.69
C ALA A 131 18.03 5.89 -7.04
N GLU A 132 17.31 6.84 -7.63
CA GLU A 132 15.96 7.21 -7.20
C GLU A 132 14.98 6.04 -7.36
N GLY A 133 14.96 5.39 -8.53
CA GLY A 133 14.11 4.23 -8.78
C GLY A 133 14.38 3.08 -7.80
N PHE A 134 15.64 2.81 -7.51
CA PHE A 134 16.03 1.80 -6.53
C PHE A 134 15.53 2.16 -5.12
N SER A 135 15.73 3.41 -4.68
CA SER A 135 15.28 3.89 -3.38
C SER A 135 13.75 3.80 -3.23
N LYS A 136 13.01 4.21 -4.26
CA LYS A 136 11.55 4.13 -4.32
C LYS A 136 11.06 2.68 -4.28
N THR A 137 11.70 1.80 -5.05
CA THR A 137 11.38 0.36 -5.02
C THR A 137 11.54 -0.24 -3.63
N ILE A 138 12.63 0.10 -2.91
CA ILE A 138 12.82 -0.35 -1.52
C ILE A 138 11.72 0.20 -0.63
N ALA A 139 11.43 1.51 -0.69
CA ALA A 139 10.40 2.14 0.12
C ALA A 139 9.03 1.48 -0.10
N GLN A 140 8.63 1.26 -1.36
CA GLN A 140 7.36 0.62 -1.69
C GLN A 140 7.33 -0.87 -1.31
N THR A 141 8.47 -1.56 -1.38
CA THR A 141 8.59 -2.93 -0.86
C THR A 141 8.34 -2.97 0.63
N VAL A 142 8.96 -2.07 1.39
CA VAL A 142 8.76 -1.96 2.85
C VAL A 142 7.30 -1.64 3.16
N ASN A 143 6.69 -0.66 2.48
CA ASN A 143 5.28 -0.29 2.65
C ASN A 143 4.32 -1.46 2.34
N TYR A 144 4.65 -2.28 1.36
CA TYR A 144 3.84 -3.43 0.98
C TYR A 144 3.82 -4.52 2.04
N TYR A 145 4.98 -4.86 2.60
CA TYR A 145 5.11 -5.91 3.62
C TYR A 145 4.80 -5.40 5.04
N PHE A 146 5.04 -4.12 5.30
CA PHE A 146 4.83 -3.48 6.58
C PHE A 146 3.93 -2.24 6.47
N PRO A 147 2.62 -2.43 6.29
CA PRO A 147 1.67 -1.33 6.06
C PRO A 147 1.61 -0.27 7.15
N VAL A 148 2.17 -0.51 8.32
CA VAL A 148 2.29 0.51 9.37
C VAL A 148 3.00 1.77 8.87
N PHE A 149 3.96 1.63 7.97
CA PHE A 149 4.67 2.77 7.37
C PHE A 149 3.84 3.53 6.32
N LEU A 150 2.85 2.86 5.73
CA LEU A 150 1.91 3.47 4.79
C LEU A 150 0.81 4.27 5.51
N LEU A 151 0.62 4.04 6.79
CA LEU A 151 -0.49 4.59 7.59
C LEU A 151 0.02 5.54 8.70
N PRO A 152 0.85 6.55 8.39
CA PRO A 152 1.40 7.45 9.42
C PRO A 152 0.32 8.20 10.17
N SER A 153 -0.76 8.62 9.52
CA SER A 153 -1.88 9.31 10.15
C SER A 153 -2.56 8.47 11.23
N MET A 154 -2.61 7.15 11.08
CA MET A 154 -3.24 6.26 12.05
C MET A 154 -2.48 6.25 13.38
N TRP A 155 -1.15 6.02 13.36
CA TRP A 155 -0.37 5.98 14.59
C TRP A 155 -0.09 7.37 15.15
N GLN A 156 -0.01 8.41 14.30
CA GLN A 156 0.08 9.81 14.76
C GLN A 156 -1.18 10.23 15.51
N ASN A 157 -2.38 9.95 14.96
CA ASN A 157 -3.64 10.26 15.64
C ASN A 157 -3.82 9.45 16.94
N TRP A 158 -3.37 8.21 16.96
CA TRP A 158 -3.40 7.37 18.14
C TRP A 158 -2.49 7.89 19.26
N LEU A 159 -1.29 8.40 18.92
CA LEU A 159 -0.32 8.93 19.88
C LEU A 159 -0.63 10.36 20.33
N MET A 160 -1.15 11.22 19.44
CA MET A 160 -1.28 12.66 19.67
C MET A 160 -2.71 13.13 19.89
N GLY A 161 -3.71 12.23 19.74
CA GLY A 161 -5.14 12.58 19.78
C GLY A 161 -5.64 13.28 18.51
N PRO A 162 -6.99 13.36 18.34
CA PRO A 162 -7.61 13.87 17.12
C PRO A 162 -7.51 15.39 16.91
N GLU A 163 -6.96 16.12 17.86
CA GLU A 163 -7.02 17.59 17.90
C GLU A 163 -6.10 18.36 16.93
N LYS A 164 -5.28 17.66 16.12
CA LYS A 164 -4.31 18.30 15.21
C LYS A 164 -4.46 17.97 13.73
N GLN A 165 -5.64 17.65 13.27
CA GLN A 165 -5.90 17.68 11.83
C GLN A 165 -6.16 19.12 11.39
N GLN A 166 -5.10 19.88 11.12
CA GLN A 166 -5.22 21.02 10.22
C GLN A 166 -5.49 20.44 8.82
N VAL A 167 -6.68 20.73 8.34
CA VAL A 167 -7.11 20.51 6.95
C VAL A 167 -6.18 21.35 6.06
N TYR A 168 -5.39 20.70 5.24
CA TYR A 168 -4.75 21.29 4.06
C TYR A 168 -5.42 20.75 2.83
#